data_fed9d2de10a2be716f250cdc214946c8
#
_entry.id   fed9d2de10a2be716f250cdc214946c8
#
_cell.length_a   1.000
_cell.length_b   1.000
_cell.length_c   1.000
_cell.angle_alpha   90.00
_cell.angle_beta   90.00
_cell.angle_gamma   90.00
#
_symmetry.space_group_name_H-M   'P 1'
#
loop_
_entity.id
_entity.type
_entity.pdbx_description
1 polymer ?
#
loop_
_entity_poly.entity_id
_entity_poly.type
_entity_poly.pdbx_seq_one_letter_code
_entity_poly.pdbx_strand_id
1 'polypeptide(L)'
;MNFNELNWHDAVIDNIELDRKNPGSNDVILFDIKWPTGQTSKIVFEDVYFAKMNLNFGVVAPESILSAFVSEKDDIDLINFYSKWKGLMDDVELTCYIINTASTGSEIKILAKRFKEIK
;
A
#
# COMPACT_ATOMS: atom_id res chain seq x y z
N MET A 1 4.02 12.48 -9.50
CA MET A 1 2.79 12.28 -8.72
C MET A 1 3.15 11.95 -7.30
N ASN A 2 2.58 12.66 -6.34
CA ASN A 2 2.87 12.48 -4.93
C ASN A 2 1.74 11.68 -4.28
N PHE A 3 2.08 10.57 -3.63
CA PHE A 3 1.11 9.68 -2.99
C PHE A 3 0.26 10.43 -1.96
N ASN A 4 0.88 11.30 -1.16
CA ASN A 4 0.17 12.05 -0.11
C ASN A 4 -0.84 13.07 -0.66
N GLU A 5 -0.74 13.44 -1.91
CA GLU A 5 -1.60 14.45 -2.52
C GLU A 5 -2.88 13.88 -3.14
N LEU A 6 -2.99 12.56 -3.21
CA LEU A 6 -4.21 11.94 -3.72
C LEU A 6 -5.34 12.06 -2.68
N ASN A 7 -6.58 12.04 -3.14
CA ASN A 7 -7.76 12.26 -2.31
C ASN A 7 -8.16 10.98 -1.56
N TRP A 8 -7.28 10.50 -0.68
CA TRP A 8 -7.46 9.24 0.02
C TRP A 8 -8.63 9.22 1.00
N HIS A 9 -8.86 10.31 1.73
CA HIS A 9 -9.93 10.34 2.73
C HIS A 9 -11.29 10.10 2.06
N ASP A 10 -12.03 9.12 2.54
CA ASP A 10 -13.32 8.67 2.00
C ASP A 10 -13.24 7.97 0.64
N ALA A 11 -12.06 7.74 0.09
CA ALA A 11 -11.91 6.83 -1.03
C ALA A 11 -12.24 5.41 -0.56
N VAL A 12 -12.66 4.54 -1.48
CA VAL A 12 -13.08 3.17 -1.15
C VAL A 12 -12.15 2.18 -1.83
N ILE A 13 -11.71 1.18 -1.06
CA ILE A 13 -10.98 0.04 -1.62
C ILE A 13 -12.01 -1.00 -2.07
N ASP A 14 -12.14 -1.18 -3.38
CA ASP A 14 -13.05 -2.19 -3.94
C ASP A 14 -12.42 -3.55 -4.05
N ASN A 15 -11.11 -3.61 -4.23
CA ASN A 15 -10.39 -4.87 -4.42
C ASN A 15 -8.91 -4.70 -4.13
N ILE A 16 -8.29 -5.78 -3.65
CA ILE A 16 -6.84 -5.89 -3.48
C ILE A 16 -6.41 -7.14 -4.21
N GLU A 17 -5.44 -7.02 -5.11
CA GLU A 17 -4.96 -8.13 -5.91
C GLU A 17 -3.48 -8.39 -5.65
N LEU A 18 -3.17 -9.64 -5.32
CA LEU A 18 -1.82 -10.13 -5.06
C LEU A 18 -1.56 -11.31 -5.98
N ASP A 19 -0.53 -11.20 -6.83
CA ASP A 19 -0.10 -12.32 -7.66
C ASP A 19 1.25 -12.80 -7.18
N ARG A 20 1.31 -14.06 -6.73
CA ARG A 20 2.52 -14.66 -6.18
C ARG A 20 3.10 -15.74 -7.10
N LYS A 21 2.75 -15.73 -8.39
CA LYS A 21 3.21 -16.76 -9.32
C LYS A 21 4.68 -16.67 -9.65
N ASN A 22 5.23 -15.45 -9.69
CA ASN A 22 6.61 -15.20 -10.09
C ASN A 22 7.31 -14.29 -9.08
N PRO A 23 7.55 -14.78 -7.83
CA PRO A 23 8.23 -13.96 -6.82
C PRO A 23 9.62 -13.54 -7.29
N GLY A 24 9.97 -12.29 -7.04
CA GLY A 24 11.26 -11.74 -7.46
C GLY A 24 11.26 -11.16 -8.87
N SER A 25 10.33 -11.59 -9.73
CA SER A 25 10.22 -11.06 -11.10
C SER A 25 9.01 -10.16 -11.27
N ASN A 26 7.95 -10.40 -10.52
CA ASN A 26 6.71 -9.63 -10.62
C ASN A 26 6.09 -9.45 -9.23
N ASP A 27 6.70 -8.62 -8.42
CA ASP A 27 6.24 -8.33 -7.06
C ASP A 27 5.41 -7.05 -7.08
N VAL A 28 4.11 -7.22 -7.31
CA VAL A 28 3.17 -6.12 -7.51
C VAL A 28 1.94 -6.34 -6.63
N ILE A 29 1.45 -5.25 -6.03
CA ILE A 29 0.17 -5.24 -5.32
C ILE A 29 -0.71 -4.18 -5.97
N LEU A 30 -1.93 -4.55 -6.32
CA LEU A 30 -2.85 -3.68 -7.03
C LEU A 30 -4.09 -3.43 -6.19
N PHE A 31 -4.48 -2.17 -6.09
CA PHE A 31 -5.72 -1.76 -5.42
C PHE A 31 -6.67 -1.15 -6.44
N ASP A 32 -7.90 -1.63 -6.48
CA ASP A 32 -8.97 -0.94 -7.20
C ASP A 32 -9.58 0.08 -6.25
N ILE A 33 -9.47 1.35 -6.61
CA ILE A 33 -9.90 2.47 -5.76
C ILE A 33 -11.04 3.23 -6.43
N LYS A 34 -12.05 3.53 -5.64
CA LYS A 34 -13.13 4.44 -6.02
C LYS A 34 -12.94 5.73 -5.24
N TRP A 35 -12.63 6.80 -5.96
CA TRP A 35 -12.36 8.10 -5.34
C TRP A 35 -13.64 8.78 -4.87
N PRO A 36 -13.56 9.78 -3.96
CA PRO A 36 -14.76 10.48 -3.50
C PRO A 36 -15.58 11.13 -4.61
N THR A 37 -14.96 11.45 -5.75
CA THR A 37 -15.64 11.97 -6.92
C THR A 37 -16.50 10.94 -7.64
N GLY A 38 -16.35 9.66 -7.31
CA GLY A 38 -17.00 8.55 -8.01
C GLY A 38 -16.16 7.95 -9.13
N GLN A 39 -15.07 8.60 -9.50
CA GLN A 39 -14.14 8.03 -10.49
C GLN A 39 -13.38 6.86 -9.91
N THR A 40 -13.00 5.92 -10.76
CA THR A 40 -12.23 4.75 -10.34
C THR A 40 -10.86 4.76 -10.99
N SER A 41 -9.89 4.19 -10.30
CA SER A 41 -8.57 3.96 -10.85
C SER A 41 -7.91 2.78 -10.13
N LYS A 42 -6.76 2.36 -10.64
CA LYS A 42 -5.95 1.32 -10.01
C LYS A 42 -4.71 1.98 -9.43
N ILE A 43 -4.42 1.66 -8.18
CA ILE A 43 -3.16 2.05 -7.55
C ILE A 43 -2.30 0.80 -7.52
N VAL A 44 -1.13 0.87 -8.14
CA VAL A 44 -0.23 -0.26 -8.30
C VAL A 44 1.08 0.03 -7.59
N PHE A 45 1.43 -0.81 -6.63
CA PHE A 45 2.72 -0.75 -5.96
C PHE A 45 3.66 -1.71 -6.68
N GLU A 46 4.81 -1.20 -7.11
CA GLU A 46 5.76 -1.94 -7.93
C GLU A 46 7.06 -2.19 -7.19
N ASP A 47 7.67 -3.33 -7.49
CA ASP A 47 8.88 -3.79 -6.80
C ASP A 47 8.65 -3.79 -5.29
N VAL A 48 7.63 -4.54 -4.88
CA VAL A 48 7.26 -4.70 -3.48
C VAL A 48 8.23 -5.68 -2.82
N TYR A 49 8.76 -5.30 -1.67
CA TYR A 49 9.68 -6.15 -0.90
C TYR A 49 9.05 -6.66 0.39
N PHE A 50 7.98 -6.03 0.86
CA PHE A 50 7.33 -6.41 2.10
C PHE A 50 5.92 -5.83 2.13
N ALA A 51 4.97 -6.59 2.62
CA ALA A 51 3.62 -6.10 2.86
C ALA A 51 3.07 -6.71 4.13
N LYS A 52 2.43 -5.88 4.94
CA LYS A 52 1.77 -6.29 6.17
C LYS A 52 0.33 -5.82 6.09
N MET A 53 -0.61 -6.75 6.16
CA MET A 53 -2.04 -6.46 6.04
C MET A 53 -2.78 -7.04 7.24
N ASN A 54 -3.27 -6.15 8.11
CA ASN A 54 -4.16 -6.51 9.20
C ASN A 54 -5.57 -6.16 8.76
N LEU A 55 -6.26 -7.11 8.15
CA LEU A 55 -7.59 -6.89 7.59
C LEU A 55 -8.66 -7.38 8.55
N ASN A 56 -9.63 -6.54 8.82
CA ASN A 56 -10.81 -6.88 9.60
C ASN A 56 -12.01 -7.02 8.68
N PHE A 57 -12.91 -7.93 9.02
CA PHE A 57 -14.08 -8.26 8.22
C PHE A 57 -15.34 -8.19 9.07
N GLY A 58 -16.49 -8.41 8.45
CA GLY A 58 -17.76 -8.53 9.15
C GLY A 58 -18.54 -7.24 9.30
N VAL A 59 -18.03 -6.13 8.78
CA VAL A 59 -18.75 -4.85 8.79
C VAL A 59 -19.48 -4.71 7.45
N VAL A 60 -20.77 -4.41 7.50
CA VAL A 60 -21.60 -4.21 6.30
C VAL A 60 -21.48 -2.76 5.88
N ALA A 61 -20.40 -2.43 5.17
CA ALA A 61 -20.11 -1.09 4.67
C ALA A 61 -19.02 -1.16 3.60
N PRO A 62 -18.94 -0.16 2.71
CA PRO A 62 -17.77 -0.04 1.83
C PRO A 62 -16.49 0.14 2.66
N GLU A 63 -15.38 -0.36 2.16
CA GLU A 63 -14.10 -0.23 2.86
C GLU A 63 -13.52 1.16 2.60
N SER A 64 -13.96 2.13 3.39
CA SER A 64 -13.55 3.54 3.25
C SER A 64 -12.18 3.75 3.86
N ILE A 65 -11.35 4.53 3.17
CA ILE A 65 -10.03 4.90 3.65
C ILE A 65 -10.14 6.09 4.60
N LEU A 66 -9.54 5.96 5.78
CA LEU A 66 -9.42 7.04 6.74
C LEU A 66 -8.23 7.93 6.37
N SER A 67 -7.09 7.30 6.14
CA SER A 67 -5.86 8.00 5.78
C SER A 67 -4.95 7.09 4.99
N ALA A 68 -4.16 7.67 4.09
CA ALA A 68 -3.10 6.98 3.38
C ALA A 68 -1.96 7.96 3.17
N PHE A 69 -0.74 7.52 3.45
CA PHE A 69 0.42 8.41 3.42
C PHE A 69 1.72 7.63 3.31
N VAL A 70 2.78 8.34 2.92
CA VAL A 70 4.14 7.83 2.96
C VAL A 70 4.69 8.08 4.37
N SER A 71 5.14 7.01 5.01
CA SER A 71 5.71 7.08 6.35
C SER A 71 7.11 7.67 6.32
N GLU A 72 7.54 8.19 7.46
CA GLU A 72 8.92 8.63 7.66
C GLU A 72 9.87 7.43 7.63
N LYS A 73 11.16 7.69 7.43
CA LYS A 73 12.17 6.64 7.34
C LYS A 73 12.45 5.94 8.67
N ASP A 74 11.87 6.42 9.75
CA ASP A 74 11.98 5.81 11.08
C ASP A 74 10.90 4.76 11.35
N ASP A 75 10.08 4.41 10.35
CA ASP A 75 9.10 3.34 10.50
C ASP A 75 9.79 2.03 10.91
N ILE A 76 9.24 1.36 11.93
CA ILE A 76 9.88 0.18 12.53
C ILE A 76 10.01 -0.99 11.55
N ASP A 77 9.02 -1.21 10.69
CA ASP A 77 9.09 -2.31 9.73
C ASP A 77 10.11 -2.03 8.63
N LEU A 78 10.25 -0.76 8.24
CA LEU A 78 11.25 -0.34 7.27
C LEU A 78 12.67 -0.54 7.85
N ILE A 79 12.88 -0.10 9.08
CA ILE A 79 14.16 -0.29 9.79
C ILE A 79 14.47 -1.78 9.92
N ASN A 80 13.50 -2.58 10.34
CA ASN A 80 13.69 -4.02 10.53
C ASN A 80 13.99 -4.72 9.21
N PHE A 81 13.38 -4.28 8.11
CA PHE A 81 13.65 -4.85 6.80
C PHE A 81 15.12 -4.66 6.40
N TYR A 82 15.62 -3.42 6.48
CA TYR A 82 17.01 -3.13 6.14
C TYR A 82 17.98 -3.82 7.09
N SER A 83 17.64 -3.92 8.36
CA SER A 83 18.47 -4.61 9.35
C SER A 83 18.59 -6.11 9.04
N LYS A 84 17.48 -6.74 8.67
CA LYS A 84 17.43 -8.17 8.33
C LYS A 84 18.29 -8.49 7.10
N TRP A 85 18.31 -7.58 6.12
CA TRP A 85 19.03 -7.75 4.86
C TRP A 85 20.28 -6.88 4.78
N LYS A 86 20.90 -6.62 5.92
CA LYS A 86 22.04 -5.72 6.03
C LYS A 86 23.14 -6.07 5.02
N GLY A 87 23.57 -5.03 4.28
CA GLY A 87 24.59 -5.14 3.24
C GLY A 87 24.07 -5.58 1.88
N LEU A 88 22.95 -6.27 1.83
CA LEU A 88 22.38 -6.77 0.56
C LEU A 88 21.38 -5.80 -0.06
N MET A 89 20.70 -5.02 0.79
CA MET A 89 19.63 -4.12 0.34
C MET A 89 19.97 -2.65 0.50
N ASP A 90 21.23 -2.32 0.80
CA ASP A 90 21.64 -0.94 1.05
C ASP A 90 21.45 -0.02 -0.18
N ASP A 91 21.53 -0.59 -1.38
CA ASP A 91 21.36 0.15 -2.62
C ASP A 91 19.90 0.23 -3.08
N VAL A 92 18.99 -0.41 -2.37
CA VAL A 92 17.57 -0.41 -2.71
C VAL A 92 16.87 0.64 -1.86
N GLU A 93 16.30 1.63 -2.51
CA GLU A 93 15.53 2.67 -1.82
C GLU A 93 14.06 2.31 -1.83
N LEU A 94 13.52 2.04 -0.64
CA LEU A 94 12.13 1.66 -0.45
C LEU A 94 11.35 2.80 0.19
N THR A 95 10.12 2.95 -0.27
CA THR A 95 9.15 3.85 0.34
C THR A 95 8.16 3.02 1.16
N CYS A 96 7.82 3.50 2.33
CA CYS A 96 6.85 2.86 3.20
C CYS A 96 5.49 3.54 3.02
N TYR A 97 4.55 2.82 2.41
CA TYR A 97 3.18 3.30 2.19
C TYR A 97 2.28 2.72 3.26
N ILE A 98 1.47 3.58 3.88
CA ILE A 98 0.53 3.16 4.93
C ILE A 98 -0.88 3.56 4.52
N ILE A 99 -1.82 2.61 4.62
CA ILE A 99 -3.23 2.84 4.36
C ILE A 99 -4.01 2.36 5.57
N ASN A 100 -4.82 3.24 6.15
CA ASN A 100 -5.70 2.93 7.27
C ASN A 100 -7.13 3.10 6.81
N THR A 101 -8.00 2.11 7.11
CA THR A 101 -9.41 2.18 6.75
C THR A 101 -10.26 2.60 7.93
N ALA A 102 -11.38 3.26 7.64
CA ALA A 102 -12.32 3.71 8.66
C ALA A 102 -13.37 2.63 8.97
N SER A 103 -13.88 1.96 7.94
CA SER A 103 -15.02 1.06 8.08
C SER A 103 -14.71 -0.14 8.96
N THR A 104 -13.58 -0.81 8.72
CA THR A 104 -13.19 -2.01 9.46
C THR A 104 -12.03 -1.78 10.42
N GLY A 105 -11.36 -0.63 10.34
CA GLY A 105 -10.15 -0.38 11.12
C GLY A 105 -8.97 -1.23 10.65
N SER A 106 -8.90 -1.54 9.37
CA SER A 106 -7.81 -2.32 8.80
C SER A 106 -6.57 -1.45 8.59
N GLU A 107 -5.40 -2.06 8.67
CA GLU A 107 -4.12 -1.40 8.43
C GLU A 107 -3.34 -2.14 7.37
N ILE A 108 -2.81 -1.41 6.41
CA ILE A 108 -2.01 -1.97 5.32
C ILE A 108 -0.71 -1.18 5.25
N LYS A 109 0.41 -1.89 5.23
CA LYS A 109 1.74 -1.29 5.09
C LYS A 109 2.47 -2.00 3.97
N ILE A 110 3.03 -1.23 3.04
CA ILE A 110 3.72 -1.76 1.87
C ILE A 110 5.08 -1.08 1.74
N LEU A 111 6.14 -1.88 1.67
CA LEU A 111 7.48 -1.40 1.36
C LEU A 111 7.74 -1.72 -0.11
N ALA A 112 7.83 -0.69 -0.94
CA ALA A 112 7.98 -0.84 -2.38
C ALA A 112 8.85 0.28 -2.93
N LYS A 113 9.39 0.06 -4.13
CA LYS A 113 10.20 1.10 -4.76
C LYS A 113 9.34 2.28 -5.23
N ARG A 114 8.11 2.02 -5.66
CA ARG A 114 7.27 3.07 -6.22
C ARG A 114 5.81 2.64 -6.31
N PHE A 115 4.97 3.61 -6.58
CA PHE A 115 3.57 3.35 -6.95
C PHE A 115 3.24 4.09 -8.23
N LYS A 116 2.17 3.69 -8.88
CA LYS A 116 1.59 4.42 -10.00
C LYS A 116 0.08 4.35 -9.96
N GLU A 117 -0.57 5.31 -10.60
CA GLU A 117 -2.01 5.31 -10.77
C GLU A 117 -2.34 5.02 -12.25
N ILE A 118 -3.26 4.09 -12.47
CA ILE A 118 -3.77 3.75 -13.80
C ILE A 118 -5.25 4.10 -13.81
N LYS A 119 -5.61 5.08 -14.60
CA LYS A 119 -7.00 5.56 -14.69
C LYS A 119 -7.84 4.76 -15.67
#